data_13e6b098b0bb5b18d2221bfe27cdb5fc
#
_entry.id   13e6b098b0bb5b18d2221bfe27cdb5fc
#
_cell.length_a   1.000
_cell.length_b   1.000
_cell.length_c   1.000
_cell.angle_alpha   90.00
_cell.angle_beta   90.00
_cell.angle_gamma   90.00
#
_symmetry.space_group_name_H-M   'P 1'
#
loop_
_entity.id
_entity.type
_entity.pdbx_description
1 polymer ?
#
loop_
_entity_poly.entity_id
_entity_poly.type
_entity_poly.pdbx_seq_one_letter_code
_entity_poly.pdbx_strand_id
1 'polypeptide(L)' 'MNGRLSKVIMTGKIMRMKSGLYDKSWYPEWDDRQRGAANRILTNVLEVLDEYWE' A
#
# COMPACT_ATOMS: atom_id res chain seq x y z
N MET A 1 23.08 4.24 -10.49
CA MET A 1 21.88 4.09 -9.70
C MET A 1 22.20 3.42 -8.39
N ASN A 2 21.62 3.85 -7.36
CA ASN A 2 22.01 3.43 -6.03
C ASN A 2 20.97 2.57 -5.36
N GLY A 3 19.94 2.17 -6.07
CA GLY A 3 18.94 1.28 -5.51
C GLY A 3 17.87 1.96 -4.71
N ARG A 4 17.91 3.26 -4.60
CA ARG A 4 16.88 3.99 -3.87
C ARG A 4 15.58 4.05 -4.69
N LEU A 5 14.47 3.75 -4.05
CA LEU A 5 13.18 3.88 -4.70
C LEU A 5 12.70 5.32 -4.62
N SER A 6 12.11 5.79 -5.70
CA SER A 6 11.52 7.12 -5.69
C SER A 6 10.17 7.08 -4.97
N LYS A 7 9.72 8.25 -4.55
CA LYS A 7 8.42 8.36 -3.90
C LYS A 7 7.31 7.84 -4.81
N VAL A 8 7.42 8.15 -6.10
CA VAL A 8 6.42 7.73 -7.08
C VAL A 8 6.35 6.21 -7.14
N ILE A 9 7.51 5.55 -7.18
CA ILE A 9 7.54 4.09 -7.25
C ILE A 9 6.98 3.47 -5.98
N MET A 10 7.36 4.01 -4.83
CA MET A 10 6.87 3.49 -3.56
C MET A 10 5.36 3.65 -3.43
N THR A 11 4.85 4.82 -3.83
CA THR A 11 3.42 5.07 -3.82
C THR A 11 2.69 4.07 -4.72
N GLY A 12 3.25 3.83 -5.91
CA GLY A 12 2.65 2.88 -6.84
C GLY A 12 2.59 1.47 -6.27
N LYS A 13 3.64 1.04 -5.57
CA LYS A 13 3.66 -0.28 -4.96
C LYS A 13 2.58 -0.41 -3.88
N ILE A 14 2.41 0.62 -3.08
CA ILE A 14 1.40 0.59 -2.02
C ILE A 14 0.00 0.60 -2.61
N MET A 15 -0.21 1.40 -3.64
CA MET A 15 -1.51 1.42 -4.31
C MET A 15 -1.85 0.07 -4.91
N ARG A 16 -0.84 -0.64 -5.42
CA ARG A 16 -1.06 -1.97 -5.95
C ARG A 16 -1.46 -2.95 -4.85
N MET A 17 -0.87 -2.81 -3.67
CA MET A 17 -1.27 -3.62 -2.53
C MET A 17 -2.72 -3.39 -2.16
N LYS A 18 -3.13 -2.12 -2.11
CA LYS A 18 -4.52 -1.79 -1.80
C LYS A 18 -5.47 -2.37 -2.83
N SER A 19 -5.09 -2.30 -4.10
CA SER A 19 -5.89 -2.85 -5.17
C SER A 19 -6.03 -4.36 -5.01
N GLY A 20 -4.93 -5.04 -4.64
CA GLY A 20 -4.97 -6.48 -4.41
C GLY A 20 -5.88 -6.85 -3.26
N LEU A 21 -5.90 -6.03 -2.21
CA LEU A 21 -6.82 -6.28 -1.11
C LEU A 21 -8.27 -6.14 -1.56
N TYR A 22 -8.53 -5.15 -2.38
CA TYR A 22 -9.87 -4.87 -2.85
C TYR A 22 -10.42 -6.01 -3.71
N ASP A 23 -9.62 -6.50 -4.64
CA ASP A 23 -10.10 -7.52 -5.58
C ASP A 23 -9.81 -8.94 -5.07
N LYS A 24 -9.29 -9.07 -3.85
CA LYS A 24 -9.06 -10.33 -3.17
C LYS A 24 -8.02 -11.21 -3.84
N SER A 25 -7.19 -10.64 -4.70
CA SER A 25 -6.08 -11.38 -5.29
C SER A 25 -4.92 -11.49 -4.30
N TRP A 26 -4.88 -10.62 -3.29
CA TRP A 26 -3.86 -10.57 -2.28
C TRP A 26 -4.47 -11.05 -0.97
N TYR A 27 -3.95 -12.13 -0.43
CA TYR A 27 -4.47 -12.74 0.80
C TYR A 27 -5.98 -13.04 0.70
N PRO A 28 -6.37 -13.87 -0.25
CA PRO A 28 -7.81 -14.12 -0.48
C PRO A 28 -8.50 -14.78 0.69
N GLU A 29 -7.73 -15.38 1.62
CA GLU A 29 -8.32 -16.05 2.78
C GLU A 29 -8.74 -15.06 3.87
N TRP A 30 -8.34 -13.78 3.76
CA TRP A 30 -8.71 -12.79 4.75
C TRP A 30 -10.17 -12.39 4.59
N ASP A 31 -10.84 -12.12 5.71
CA ASP A 31 -12.21 -11.64 5.65
C ASP A 31 -12.23 -10.12 5.48
N ASP A 32 -13.44 -9.56 5.41
CA ASP A 32 -13.58 -8.13 5.15
C ASP A 32 -13.00 -7.27 6.26
N ARG A 33 -13.09 -7.74 7.50
CA ARG A 33 -12.53 -6.99 8.62
C ARG A 33 -11.02 -6.91 8.51
N GLN A 34 -10.38 -8.03 8.20
CA GLN A 34 -8.94 -8.06 8.06
C GLN A 34 -8.49 -7.19 6.90
N ARG A 35 -9.20 -7.29 5.78
CA ARG A 35 -8.86 -6.45 4.62
C ARG A 35 -9.06 -4.98 4.92
N GLY A 36 -10.11 -4.64 5.68
CA GLY A 36 -10.33 -3.26 6.07
C GLY A 36 -9.23 -2.70 6.94
N ALA A 37 -8.78 -3.51 7.90
CA ALA A 37 -7.69 -3.09 8.77
C ALA A 37 -6.41 -2.89 7.99
N ALA A 38 -6.09 -3.82 7.09
CA ALA A 38 -4.89 -3.71 6.27
C ALA A 38 -4.97 -2.48 5.37
N ASN A 39 -6.14 -2.24 4.79
CA ASN A 39 -6.31 -1.08 3.92
C ASN A 39 -6.11 0.22 4.70
N ARG A 40 -6.57 0.26 5.93
CA ARG A 40 -6.39 1.45 6.76
C ARG A 40 -4.91 1.70 7.03
N ILE A 41 -4.16 0.64 7.33
CA ILE A 41 -2.74 0.77 7.59
C ILE A 41 -2.02 1.24 6.34
N LEU A 42 -2.37 0.69 5.18
CA LEU A 42 -1.75 1.12 3.93
C LEU A 42 -2.07 2.58 3.63
N THR A 43 -3.28 3.02 3.97
CA THR A 43 -3.64 4.42 3.81
C THR A 43 -2.76 5.30 4.69
N ASN A 44 -2.51 4.87 5.93
CA ASN A 44 -1.63 5.62 6.82
C ASN A 44 -0.21 5.67 6.29
N VAL A 45 0.25 4.57 5.71
CA VAL A 45 1.59 4.53 5.10
C VAL A 45 1.66 5.52 3.94
N LEU A 46 0.60 5.60 3.14
CA LEU A 46 0.56 6.56 2.04
C LEU A 46 0.62 7.99 2.56
N GLU A 47 -0.04 8.27 3.68
CA GLU A 47 0.00 9.59 4.26
C GLU A 47 1.40 9.96 4.73
N VAL A 48 2.08 9.00 5.35
CA VAL A 48 3.46 9.22 5.78
C VAL A 48 4.35 9.44 4.56
N LEU A 49 4.15 8.65 3.53
CA LEU A 49 4.95 8.77 2.32
C LEU A 49 4.71 10.12 1.65
N ASP A 50 3.48 10.64 1.77
CA ASP A 50 3.15 11.93 1.18
C ASP A 50 3.93 13.07 1.82
N GLU A 51 4.37 12.87 3.06
CA GLU A 51 5.18 13.88 3.76
C GLU A 51 6.66 13.74 3.44
N TYR A 52 7.02 12.71 2.72
CA TYR A 52 8.42 12.42 2.44
C TYR A 52 8.99 13.41 1.40
N TRP A 53 10.16 13.91 1.70
CA TRP A 53 10.90 14.80 0.80
C TRP A 53 11.84 13.99 -0.07
N GLU A 54 11.78 14.17 -1.38
CA GLU A 54 12.83 13.57 -2.21
C GLU A 54 13.53 14.60 -3.11
#